data_f65060ac09e4e365fab71d22b2c9328c
#
_entry.id   f65060ac09e4e365fab71d22b2c9328c
#
_cell.length_a   1.000
_cell.length_b   1.000
_cell.length_c   1.000
_cell.angle_alpha   90.00
_cell.angle_beta   90.00
_cell.angle_gamma   90.00
#
_symmetry.space_group_name_H-M   'P 1'
#
loop_
_entity.id
_entity.type
_entity.pdbx_description
1 polymer ?
#
loop_
_entity_poly.entity_id
_entity_poly.type
_entity_poly.pdbx_seq_one_letter_code
_entity_poly.pdbx_strand_id
1 'polypeptide(L)'
;MIEVRYERGVYLPTDDIWLDPWDAKPFAFVSHAHSDHIAPHDEIVVSERTARLIQARMPGERQEHVLEFGKKQTIRGLDITLIPAGHIFGSAQFFLETKEGSLLYTGDF
;
A
#
# COMPACT_ATOMS: atom_id res chain seq x y z
N MET A 1 -7.10 6.01 -18.65
CA MET A 1 -6.21 6.66 -17.69
C MET A 1 -6.70 6.41 -16.27
N ILE A 2 -5.81 6.08 -15.35
CA ILE A 2 -6.20 5.83 -13.96
C ILE A 2 -6.48 7.17 -13.28
N GLU A 3 -7.67 7.29 -12.70
CA GLU A 3 -8.03 8.49 -11.95
C GLU A 3 -7.35 8.48 -10.58
N VAL A 4 -6.80 9.63 -10.17
CA VAL A 4 -6.09 9.79 -8.90
C VAL A 4 -6.64 11.01 -8.18
N ARG A 5 -6.94 10.84 -6.89
CA ARG A 5 -7.38 11.94 -6.01
C ARG A 5 -6.46 12.01 -4.80
N TYR A 6 -6.35 13.19 -4.22
CA TYR A 6 -5.58 13.38 -2.99
C TYR A 6 -6.49 13.89 -1.88
N GLU A 7 -6.67 13.08 -0.83
CA GLU A 7 -7.52 13.39 0.31
C GLU A 7 -6.89 12.79 1.57
N ARG A 8 -5.84 13.46 2.10
CA ARG A 8 -5.04 12.96 3.22
C ARG A 8 -4.51 11.55 2.92
N GLY A 9 -4.00 11.40 1.72
CA GLY A 9 -3.52 10.16 1.13
C GLY A 9 -3.94 10.14 -0.32
N VAL A 10 -3.37 9.22 -1.09
CA VAL A 10 -3.70 9.07 -2.51
C VAL A 10 -4.83 8.07 -2.64
N TYR A 11 -5.90 8.43 -3.32
CA TYR A 11 -7.05 7.56 -3.53
C TYR A 11 -7.24 7.29 -5.01
N LEU A 12 -7.45 6.03 -5.35
CA LEU A 12 -7.76 5.58 -6.71
C LEU A 12 -9.23 5.17 -6.75
N PRO A 13 -10.14 6.08 -7.18
CA PRO A 13 -11.58 5.83 -7.04
C PRO A 13 -12.09 4.62 -7.81
N THR A 14 -11.55 4.40 -9.02
CA THR A 14 -12.00 3.28 -9.85
C THR A 14 -11.71 1.94 -9.21
N ASP A 15 -10.57 1.83 -8.52
CA ASP A 15 -10.11 0.58 -7.93
C ASP A 15 -10.38 0.50 -6.42
N ASP A 16 -10.84 1.59 -5.83
CA ASP A 16 -11.21 1.69 -4.42
C ASP A 16 -10.06 1.27 -3.50
N ILE A 17 -8.87 1.78 -3.77
CA ILE A 17 -7.70 1.55 -2.93
C ILE A 17 -7.07 2.89 -2.56
N TRP A 18 -6.60 2.98 -1.32
CA TRP A 18 -5.89 4.13 -0.80
C TRP A 18 -4.40 3.82 -0.72
N LEU A 19 -3.56 4.80 -1.04
CA LEU A 19 -2.10 4.67 -0.97
C LEU A 19 -1.61 5.60 0.14
N ASP A 20 -1.04 5.02 1.19
CA ASP A 20 -0.54 5.73 2.37
C ASP A 20 -1.54 6.74 2.96
N PRO A 21 -2.79 6.34 3.23
CA PRO A 21 -3.75 7.26 3.81
C PRO A 21 -3.43 7.55 5.27
N TRP A 22 -3.77 8.77 5.71
CA TRP A 22 -3.55 9.20 7.10
C TRP A 22 -4.63 8.67 8.04
N ASP A 23 -5.82 8.45 7.53
CA ASP A 23 -6.95 7.97 8.31
C ASP A 23 -7.23 6.50 8.02
N ALA A 24 -7.91 5.81 8.92
CA ALA A 24 -8.28 4.40 8.74
C ALA A 24 -9.17 4.23 7.49
N LYS A 25 -8.81 3.27 6.65
CA LYS A 25 -9.54 2.98 5.42
C LYS A 25 -9.79 1.48 5.28
N PRO A 26 -10.84 1.09 4.51
CA PRO A 26 -11.13 -0.32 4.32
C PRO A 26 -10.03 -1.09 3.60
N PHE A 27 -9.36 -0.46 2.63
CA PHE A 27 -8.34 -1.12 1.82
C PHE A 27 -7.25 -0.12 1.47
N ALA A 28 -6.01 -0.42 1.87
CA ALA A 28 -4.90 0.51 1.71
C ALA A 28 -3.58 -0.19 1.43
N PHE A 29 -2.73 0.47 0.63
CA PHE A 29 -1.32 0.13 0.52
C PHE A 29 -0.55 1.00 1.52
N VAL A 30 0.37 0.40 2.26
CA VAL A 30 1.26 1.11 3.19
C VAL A 30 2.70 0.93 2.73
N SER A 31 3.33 2.02 2.33
CA SER A 31 4.68 1.98 1.76
C SER A 31 5.75 1.65 2.81
N HIS A 32 5.55 2.15 4.02
CA HIS A 32 6.46 1.90 5.14
C HIS A 32 5.77 2.25 6.46
N ALA A 33 6.30 1.75 7.56
CA ALA A 33 5.69 1.95 8.87
C ALA A 33 6.23 3.22 9.53
N HIS A 34 5.60 4.36 9.25
CA HIS A 34 5.86 5.59 9.97
C HIS A 34 5.08 5.61 11.29
N SER A 35 5.71 6.04 12.35
CA SER A 35 5.03 6.14 13.65
C SER A 35 3.90 7.16 13.63
N ASP A 36 4.02 8.19 12.80
CA ASP A 36 3.06 9.30 12.79
C ASP A 36 1.85 9.05 11.90
N HIS A 37 1.92 8.07 10.99
CA HIS A 37 0.90 7.91 9.96
C HIS A 37 0.37 6.49 9.85
N ILE A 38 0.57 5.68 10.88
CA ILE A 38 0.01 4.33 10.89
C ILE A 38 -1.42 4.40 11.39
N ALA A 39 -2.36 4.07 10.53
CA ALA A 39 -3.77 4.04 10.87
C ALA A 39 -4.28 2.59 10.83
N PRO A 40 -5.34 2.26 11.60
CA PRO A 40 -5.85 0.89 11.67
C PRO A 40 -6.76 0.56 10.48
N HIS A 41 -6.15 0.28 9.34
CA HIS A 41 -6.90 -0.13 8.15
C HIS A 41 -7.41 -1.56 8.29
N ASP A 42 -8.53 -1.87 7.64
CA ASP A 42 -9.11 -3.21 7.71
C ASP A 42 -8.30 -4.22 6.89
N GLU A 43 -7.86 -3.82 5.71
CA GLU A 43 -7.14 -4.67 4.78
C GLU A 43 -5.98 -3.89 4.18
N ILE A 44 -4.77 -4.48 4.19
CA ILE A 44 -3.58 -3.77 3.73
C ILE A 44 -2.77 -4.61 2.75
N VAL A 45 -2.06 -3.90 1.86
CA VAL A 45 -1.04 -4.44 0.97
C VAL A 45 0.29 -3.89 1.44
N VAL A 46 1.24 -4.75 1.79
CA VAL A 46 2.50 -4.34 2.42
C VAL A 46 3.64 -5.28 2.05
N SER A 47 4.88 -4.82 2.23
CA SER A 47 6.04 -5.71 2.24
C SER A 47 6.08 -6.46 3.58
N GLU A 48 6.84 -7.57 3.62
CA GLU A 48 6.95 -8.38 4.83
C GLU A 48 7.46 -7.56 6.01
N ARG A 49 8.49 -6.77 5.81
CA ARG A 49 9.08 -5.99 6.90
C ARG A 49 8.11 -4.93 7.43
N THR A 50 7.41 -4.26 6.53
CA THR A 50 6.41 -3.28 6.95
C THR A 50 5.28 -3.95 7.73
N ALA A 51 4.84 -5.14 7.31
CA ALA A 51 3.82 -5.89 8.03
C ALA A 51 4.26 -6.20 9.47
N ARG A 52 5.51 -6.63 9.64
CA ARG A 52 6.05 -6.92 10.97
C ARG A 52 6.11 -5.67 11.86
N LEU A 53 6.52 -4.55 11.29
CA LEU A 53 6.60 -3.29 12.04
C LEU A 53 5.22 -2.78 12.43
N ILE A 54 4.24 -2.89 11.55
CA ILE A 54 2.87 -2.51 11.86
C ILE A 54 2.33 -3.39 12.99
N GLN A 55 2.54 -4.70 12.92
CA GLN A 55 2.06 -5.62 13.94
C GLN A 55 2.71 -5.33 15.29
N ALA A 56 3.98 -4.93 15.31
CA ALA A 56 4.68 -4.58 16.54
C ALA A 56 4.13 -3.30 17.18
N ARG A 57 3.78 -2.30 16.36
CA ARG A 57 3.30 -1.01 16.85
C ARG A 57 1.80 -0.97 17.09
N MET A 58 1.07 -1.74 16.33
CA MET A 58 -0.40 -1.77 16.35
C MET A 58 -0.87 -3.21 16.25
N PRO A 59 -0.66 -4.00 17.32
CA PRO A 59 -1.06 -5.41 17.31
C PRO A 59 -2.55 -5.54 17.08
N GLY A 60 -2.95 -6.61 16.42
CA GLY A 60 -4.35 -6.89 16.17
C GLY A 60 -4.56 -7.68 14.90
N GLU A 61 -5.82 -7.98 14.64
CA GLU A 61 -6.19 -8.72 13.44
C GLU A 61 -6.62 -7.76 12.36
N ARG A 62 -6.02 -7.91 11.18
CA ARG A 62 -6.43 -7.25 9.95
C ARG A 62 -6.03 -8.17 8.81
N GLN A 63 -6.67 -8.02 7.67
CA GLN A 63 -6.28 -8.80 6.51
C GLN A 63 -5.01 -8.19 5.91
N GLU A 64 -3.94 -8.97 5.83
CA GLU A 64 -2.67 -8.50 5.32
C GLU A 64 -2.30 -9.28 4.06
N HIS A 65 -2.11 -8.55 2.96
CA HIS A 65 -1.54 -9.11 1.74
C HIS A 65 -0.06 -8.75 1.75
N VAL A 66 0.77 -9.70 2.16
CA VAL A 66 2.22 -9.50 2.26
C VAL A 66 2.83 -9.95 0.94
N LEU A 67 3.36 -9.01 0.17
CA LEU A 67 3.89 -9.26 -1.16
C LEU A 67 5.41 -9.27 -1.15
N GLU A 68 5.99 -10.23 -1.86
CA GLU A 68 7.43 -10.23 -2.13
C GLU A 68 7.73 -9.18 -3.19
N PHE A 69 8.87 -8.50 -3.04
CA PHE A 69 9.29 -7.52 -4.04
C PHE A 69 9.48 -8.16 -5.42
N GLY A 70 9.06 -7.47 -6.45
CA GLY A 70 9.23 -7.87 -7.83
C GLY A 70 8.27 -8.94 -8.33
N LYS A 71 7.34 -9.40 -7.50
CA LYS A 71 6.38 -10.44 -7.88
C LYS A 71 4.99 -9.85 -8.00
N LYS A 72 4.44 -9.87 -9.21
CA LYS A 72 3.08 -9.40 -9.44
C LYS A 72 2.06 -10.36 -8.82
N GLN A 73 1.13 -9.84 -8.06
CA GLN A 73 0.00 -10.61 -7.50
C GLN A 73 -1.31 -9.89 -7.77
N THR A 74 -2.35 -10.67 -7.96
CA THR A 74 -3.69 -10.12 -8.17
C THR A 74 -4.43 -10.12 -6.84
N ILE A 75 -4.81 -8.92 -6.39
CA ILE A 75 -5.53 -8.70 -5.14
C ILE A 75 -6.77 -7.88 -5.44
N ARG A 76 -7.95 -8.40 -5.13
CA ARG A 76 -9.23 -7.77 -5.45
C ARG A 76 -9.34 -7.41 -6.95
N GLY A 77 -8.79 -8.26 -7.81
CA GLY A 77 -8.78 -8.01 -9.25
C GLY A 77 -7.74 -7.01 -9.73
N LEU A 78 -6.89 -6.50 -8.84
CA LEU A 78 -5.85 -5.55 -9.18
C LEU A 78 -4.49 -6.24 -9.28
N ASP A 79 -3.78 -6.00 -10.36
CA ASP A 79 -2.44 -6.55 -10.56
C ASP A 79 -1.43 -5.60 -9.92
N ILE A 80 -0.87 -6.03 -8.80
CA ILE A 80 -0.01 -5.20 -7.95
C ILE A 80 1.38 -5.82 -7.87
N THR A 81 2.40 -4.99 -8.03
CA THR A 81 3.80 -5.37 -7.81
C THR A 81 4.43 -4.37 -6.86
N LEU A 82 5.09 -4.86 -5.81
CA LEU A 82 5.86 -3.99 -4.92
C LEU A 82 7.32 -3.96 -5.39
N ILE A 83 7.90 -2.76 -5.38
CA ILE A 83 9.28 -2.52 -5.80
C ILE A 83 10.03 -1.93 -4.61
N PRO A 84 11.25 -2.38 -4.29
CA PRO A 84 11.99 -1.81 -3.16
C PRO A 84 12.20 -0.31 -3.34
N ALA A 85 12.01 0.45 -2.27
CA ALA A 85 12.36 1.86 -2.22
C ALA A 85 13.74 1.99 -1.57
N GLY A 86 14.57 2.86 -2.10
CA GLY A 86 16.01 2.77 -1.91
C GLY A 86 16.59 3.11 -0.55
N HIS A 87 15.92 3.82 0.36
CA HIS A 87 16.63 4.34 1.52
C HIS A 87 16.09 3.93 2.89
N ILE A 88 14.87 3.42 2.97
CA ILE A 88 14.33 2.87 4.22
C ILE A 88 14.12 1.39 4.04
N PHE A 89 14.71 0.59 4.93
CA PHE A 89 14.66 -0.85 4.82
C PHE A 89 13.21 -1.35 4.91
N GLY A 90 12.80 -2.10 3.90
CA GLY A 90 11.43 -2.64 3.83
C GLY A 90 10.42 -1.71 3.18
N SER A 91 10.78 -0.45 2.90
CA SER A 91 9.90 0.47 2.19
C SER A 91 9.66 0.00 0.77
N ALA A 92 8.44 0.25 0.27
CA ALA A 92 8.01 -0.24 -1.02
C ALA A 92 7.40 0.86 -1.87
N GLN A 93 7.65 0.76 -3.17
CA GLN A 93 6.88 1.47 -4.19
C GLN A 93 5.76 0.55 -4.66
N PHE A 94 4.67 1.12 -5.09
CA PHE A 94 3.46 0.40 -5.50
C PHE A 94 3.28 0.57 -7.00
N PHE A 95 3.28 -0.55 -7.74
CA PHE A 95 3.06 -0.55 -9.17
C PHE A 95 1.75 -1.26 -9.46
N LEU A 96 0.80 -0.53 -10.05
CA LEU A 96 -0.53 -1.04 -10.38
C LEU A 96 -0.67 -1.11 -11.90
N GLU A 97 -1.15 -2.24 -12.39
CA GLU A 97 -1.46 -2.44 -13.80
C GLU A 97 -2.95 -2.72 -13.96
N THR A 98 -3.62 -1.96 -14.81
CA THR A 98 -5.04 -2.14 -15.09
C THR A 98 -5.31 -2.00 -16.58
N LYS A 99 -6.55 -2.25 -17.00
CA LYS A 99 -6.98 -2.01 -18.38
C LYS A 99 -6.87 -0.55 -18.79
N GLU A 100 -6.91 0.36 -17.82
CA GLU A 100 -6.86 1.81 -18.05
C GLU A 100 -5.44 2.35 -18.12
N GLY A 101 -4.45 1.51 -17.86
CA GLY A 101 -3.05 1.88 -17.86
C GLY A 101 -2.33 1.38 -16.62
N SER A 102 -1.19 1.97 -16.34
CA SER A 102 -0.38 1.62 -15.16
C SER A 102 -0.08 2.86 -14.34
N LEU A 103 0.20 2.63 -13.04
CA LEU A 103 0.53 3.69 -12.10
C LEU A 103 1.65 3.25 -11.20
N LEU A 104 2.68 4.08 -11.07
CA LEU A 104 3.74 3.87 -10.10
C LEU A 104 3.60 4.92 -8.99
N TYR A 105 3.41 4.45 -7.77
CA TYR A 105 3.39 5.31 -6.59
C TYR A 105 4.69 5.08 -5.83
N THR A 106 5.48 6.13 -5.70
CA THR A 106 6.82 6.00 -5.11
C THR A 106 6.82 6.13 -3.59
N GLY A 107 5.69 6.48 -3.02
CA GLY A 107 5.59 6.65 -1.58
C GLY A 107 5.97 8.06 -1.14
N ASP A 108 6.06 8.24 0.16
CA ASP A 108 6.40 9.53 0.79
C ASP A 108 7.80 9.43 1.36
N PHE A 109 8.78 9.65 0.51
CA PHE A 109 10.20 9.52 0.89
C PHE A 109 10.90 10.86 0.94
#